data_94244169ecb86a1a3314e8442475ee35
#
_entry.id   94244169ecb86a1a3314e8442475ee35
#
_cell.length_a   1.000
_cell.length_b   1.000
_cell.length_c   1.000
_cell.angle_alpha   90.00
_cell.angle_beta   90.00
_cell.angle_gamma   90.00
#
_symmetry.space_group_name_H-M   'P 1'
#
loop_
_entity.id
_entity.type
_entity.pdbx_description
1 polymer ?
#
loop_
_entity_poly.entity_id
_entity_poly.type
_entity_poly.pdbx_seq_one_letter_code
_entity_poly.pdbx_strand_id
1 'polypeptide(L)'
;MALGSVSIVPYTRAEVEKMLKRAMYSEGKLVFTGRLSPQWRYGASLSIPEEVDYVVVGGLKLTRGGSGKASGHPDGYPNVTSYTTISFSSNTLSASGYSPNNGDYMTLNVEGYHYY
;
A
#
# COMPACT_ATOMS: atom_id res chain seq x y z
N MET A 1 -5.88 39.19 -7.47
CA MET A 1 -5.77 38.89 -6.71
C MET A 1 -5.28 38.76 -5.81
N ALA A 2 -5.17 39.24 -5.64
CA ALA A 2 -4.67 39.33 -4.71
C ALA A 2 -4.62 38.43 -3.83
N LEU A 3 -4.77 37.85 -4.06
CA LEU A 3 -4.61 36.94 -3.45
C LEU A 3 -3.59 36.78 -2.63
N GLY A 4 -2.55 37.26 -2.92
CA GLY A 4 -1.39 37.10 -2.21
C GLY A 4 -1.47 37.45 -0.78
N SER A 5 -2.18 38.42 -0.52
CA SER A 5 -2.34 38.90 0.83
C SER A 5 -3.06 37.92 1.72
N VAL A 6 -3.62 36.93 1.13
CA VAL A 6 -4.36 36.00 1.91
C VAL A 6 -3.52 34.89 2.45
N SER A 7 -2.38 34.67 1.88
CA SER A 7 -1.56 33.59 2.30
C SER A 7 -0.90 33.87 3.63
N ILE A 8 -1.24 33.10 4.59
CA ILE A 8 -0.64 33.20 5.86
C ILE A 8 0.31 32.08 6.13
N VAL A 9 0.30 31.08 5.33
CA VAL A 9 1.19 29.93 5.48
C VAL A 9 2.33 30.07 4.50
N PRO A 10 3.57 30.16 4.97
CA PRO A 10 4.70 30.39 4.11
C PRO A 10 5.18 29.12 3.41
N TYR A 11 4.38 28.61 2.52
CA TYR A 11 4.81 27.46 1.72
C TYR A 11 5.84 27.87 0.71
N THR A 12 6.83 27.03 0.50
CA THR A 12 7.77 27.20 -0.58
C THR A 12 7.09 26.86 -1.90
N ARG A 13 7.67 27.29 -3.01
CA ARG A 13 7.14 26.95 -4.31
C ARG A 13 7.12 25.46 -4.54
N ALA A 14 8.17 24.76 -4.11
CA ALA A 14 8.24 23.32 -4.25
C ALA A 14 7.14 22.63 -3.44
N GLU A 15 6.83 23.14 -2.25
CA GLU A 15 5.76 22.59 -1.44
C GLU A 15 4.39 22.78 -2.08
N VAL A 16 4.15 23.95 -2.64
CA VAL A 16 2.89 24.24 -3.32
C VAL A 16 2.74 23.36 -4.55
N GLU A 17 3.78 23.19 -5.33
CA GLU A 17 3.73 22.32 -6.51
C GLU A 17 3.45 20.89 -6.11
N LYS A 18 4.04 20.41 -5.03
CA LYS A 18 3.80 19.07 -4.54
C LYS A 18 2.34 18.88 -4.11
N MET A 19 1.78 19.84 -3.42
CA MET A 19 0.38 19.79 -3.00
C MET A 19 -0.57 19.80 -4.19
N LEU A 20 -0.26 20.60 -5.22
CA LEU A 20 -1.07 20.66 -6.42
C LEU A 20 -1.05 19.32 -7.16
N LYS A 21 0.11 18.69 -7.24
CA LYS A 21 0.21 17.39 -7.87
C LYS A 21 -0.59 16.33 -7.13
N ARG A 22 -0.58 16.35 -5.82
CA ARG A 22 -1.40 15.43 -5.01
C ARG A 22 -2.89 15.65 -5.24
N ALA A 23 -3.29 16.90 -5.41
CA ALA A 23 -4.68 17.21 -5.68
C ALA A 23 -5.11 16.78 -7.07
N MET A 24 -4.23 16.89 -8.04
CA MET A 24 -4.51 16.52 -9.42
C MET A 24 -4.43 15.01 -9.65
N TYR A 25 -3.50 14.36 -8.98
CA TYR A 25 -3.29 12.92 -9.11
C TYR A 25 -3.65 12.26 -7.77
N SER A 26 -4.69 11.48 -7.78
CA SER A 26 -5.14 10.78 -6.57
C SER A 26 -4.12 9.77 -6.07
N GLU A 27 -3.16 9.42 -6.89
CA GLU A 27 -2.16 8.42 -6.59
C GLU A 27 -0.77 8.98 -6.77
N GLY A 28 0.19 8.34 -6.15
CA GLY A 28 1.59 8.66 -6.36
C GLY A 28 2.15 7.97 -7.59
N LYS A 29 3.46 8.06 -7.72
CA LYS A 29 4.21 7.42 -8.79
C LYS A 29 4.59 6.02 -8.36
N LEU A 30 4.37 5.03 -9.22
CA LEU A 30 4.77 3.65 -8.96
C LEU A 30 6.28 3.55 -8.97
N VAL A 31 6.86 3.11 -7.85
CA VAL A 31 8.31 2.98 -7.70
C VAL A 31 8.76 1.60 -7.26
N PHE A 32 7.83 0.71 -6.94
CA PHE A 32 8.17 -0.62 -6.45
C PHE A 32 7.05 -1.60 -6.77
N THR A 33 7.45 -2.80 -7.16
CA THR A 33 6.52 -3.92 -7.30
C THR A 33 7.11 -5.14 -6.62
N GLY A 34 6.24 -5.95 -6.04
CA GLY A 34 6.65 -7.17 -5.38
C GLY A 34 5.47 -8.10 -5.17
N ARG A 35 5.71 -9.16 -4.44
CA ARG A 35 4.68 -10.14 -4.12
C ARG A 35 4.74 -10.53 -2.66
N LEU A 36 3.58 -10.78 -2.10
CA LEU A 36 3.44 -11.23 -0.73
C LEU A 36 2.61 -12.51 -0.77
N SER A 37 3.18 -13.60 -0.26
CA SER A 37 2.55 -14.92 -0.42
C SER A 37 2.34 -15.60 0.94
N PRO A 38 1.34 -15.17 1.71
CA PRO A 38 1.03 -15.83 2.97
C PRO A 38 0.48 -17.24 2.72
N GLN A 39 0.68 -18.10 3.68
CA GLN A 39 0.13 -19.43 3.71
C GLN A 39 -0.87 -19.50 4.85
N TRP A 40 -1.70 -20.54 4.87
CA TRP A 40 -2.77 -20.65 5.85
C TRP A 40 -2.37 -20.35 7.29
N ARG A 41 -1.35 -20.99 7.81
CA ARG A 41 -0.94 -20.81 9.20
C ARG A 41 0.23 -19.88 9.37
N TYR A 42 0.85 -19.54 8.28
CA TYR A 42 2.10 -18.82 8.31
C TYR A 42 1.98 -17.54 7.53
N GLY A 43 2.34 -16.47 8.18
CA GLY A 43 2.39 -15.20 7.51
C GLY A 43 3.58 -15.11 6.57
N ALA A 44 3.67 -13.98 5.89
CA ALA A 44 4.77 -13.66 5.01
C ALA A 44 5.17 -12.22 5.23
N SER A 45 6.35 -11.86 4.81
CA SER A 45 6.80 -10.48 4.88
C SER A 45 7.55 -10.10 3.62
N LEU A 46 7.56 -8.81 3.32
CA LEU A 46 8.23 -8.26 2.16
C LEU A 46 8.91 -6.97 2.58
N SER A 47 10.18 -6.82 2.22
CA SER A 47 10.91 -5.58 2.46
C SER A 47 10.45 -4.52 1.47
N ILE A 48 10.15 -3.34 1.98
CA ILE A 48 9.65 -2.21 1.17
C ILE A 48 10.71 -1.12 1.19
N PRO A 49 11.10 -0.60 0.03
CA PRO A 49 12.07 0.50 -0.03
C PRO A 49 11.60 1.72 0.74
N GLU A 50 12.56 2.44 1.31
CA GLU A 50 12.27 3.60 2.14
C GLU A 50 11.52 4.71 1.39
N GLU A 51 11.72 4.80 0.10
CA GLU A 51 11.08 5.80 -0.74
C GLU A 51 9.58 5.58 -0.96
N VAL A 52 9.08 4.41 -0.63
CA VAL A 52 7.66 4.09 -0.80
C VAL A 52 6.85 4.76 0.30
N ASP A 53 5.87 5.55 -0.08
CA ASP A 53 4.99 6.23 0.87
C ASP A 53 3.75 5.42 1.21
N TYR A 54 3.21 4.70 0.25
CA TYR A 54 2.10 3.80 0.49
C TYR A 54 2.15 2.61 -0.46
N VAL A 55 1.49 1.54 -0.07
CA VAL A 55 1.39 0.33 -0.87
C VAL A 55 -0.06 0.01 -1.16
N VAL A 56 -0.28 -0.69 -2.27
CA VAL A 56 -1.57 -1.26 -2.63
C VAL A 56 -1.38 -2.75 -2.74
N VAL A 57 -2.13 -3.50 -1.96
CA VAL A 57 -2.05 -4.95 -1.92
C VAL A 57 -3.44 -5.54 -1.74
N GLY A 58 -3.84 -6.44 -2.65
CA GLY A 58 -5.16 -7.07 -2.59
C GLY A 58 -6.31 -6.07 -2.48
N GLY A 59 -6.22 -4.95 -3.18
CA GLY A 59 -7.23 -3.91 -3.14
C GLY A 59 -7.14 -2.99 -1.92
N LEU A 60 -6.21 -3.24 -1.01
CA LEU A 60 -6.04 -2.46 0.20
C LEU A 60 -4.90 -1.47 0.02
N LYS A 61 -5.15 -0.21 0.35
CA LYS A 61 -4.14 0.85 0.35
C LYS A 61 -3.69 1.10 1.77
N LEU A 62 -2.37 1.02 2.00
CA LEU A 62 -1.80 1.22 3.33
C LEU A 62 -0.66 2.22 3.29
N THR A 63 -0.65 3.14 4.23
CA THR A 63 0.50 3.98 4.53
C THR A 63 1.31 3.33 5.64
N ARG A 64 2.52 3.83 5.89
CA ARG A 64 3.35 3.32 6.98
C ARG A 64 2.63 3.48 8.32
N GLY A 65 2.65 2.42 9.10
CA GLY A 65 1.91 2.38 10.36
C GLY A 65 0.47 1.93 10.22
N GLY A 66 0.00 1.69 9.00
CA GLY A 66 -1.36 1.24 8.75
C GLY A 66 -1.51 -0.26 8.72
N SER A 67 -2.73 -0.71 8.86
CA SER A 67 -3.08 -2.13 8.75
C SER A 67 -4.50 -2.29 8.25
N GLY A 68 -4.81 -3.45 7.73
CA GLY A 68 -6.14 -3.75 7.23
C GLY A 68 -6.20 -5.16 6.68
N LYS A 69 -7.32 -5.49 6.06
CA LYS A 69 -7.50 -6.81 5.45
C LYS A 69 -7.41 -6.71 3.94
N ALA A 70 -6.58 -7.55 3.37
CA ALA A 70 -6.49 -7.72 1.94
C ALA A 70 -7.20 -9.02 1.54
N SER A 71 -7.76 -9.03 0.34
CA SER A 71 -8.43 -10.21 -0.18
C SER A 71 -7.69 -10.75 -1.39
N GLY A 72 -7.83 -12.05 -1.60
CA GLY A 72 -7.24 -12.72 -2.74
C GLY A 72 -7.77 -14.12 -2.86
N HIS A 73 -7.22 -14.85 -3.80
CA HIS A 73 -7.58 -16.24 -4.03
C HIS A 73 -6.38 -17.13 -3.77
N PRO A 74 -6.53 -18.20 -2.96
CA PRO A 74 -5.46 -19.16 -2.83
C PRO A 74 -5.07 -19.72 -4.18
N ASP A 75 -3.80 -19.98 -4.38
CA ASP A 75 -3.30 -20.48 -5.65
C ASP A 75 -3.99 -21.82 -6.00
N GLY A 76 -4.50 -21.90 -7.21
CA GLY A 76 -5.25 -23.07 -7.64
C GLY A 76 -6.74 -23.07 -7.29
N TYR A 77 -7.20 -22.03 -6.57
CA TYR A 77 -8.62 -21.95 -6.14
C TYR A 77 -9.20 -20.57 -6.48
N PRO A 78 -9.40 -20.28 -7.75
CA PRO A 78 -9.86 -18.94 -8.17
C PRO A 78 -11.27 -18.58 -7.71
N ASN A 79 -12.05 -19.56 -7.30
CA ASN A 79 -13.41 -19.33 -6.82
C ASN A 79 -13.51 -19.16 -5.30
N VAL A 80 -12.39 -19.28 -4.60
CA VAL A 80 -12.35 -19.11 -3.15
C VAL A 80 -11.74 -17.75 -2.83
N THR A 81 -12.48 -16.92 -2.11
CA THR A 81 -11.97 -15.65 -1.64
C THR A 81 -11.50 -15.81 -0.20
N SER A 82 -10.26 -15.45 0.03
CA SER A 82 -9.65 -15.52 1.35
C SER A 82 -9.12 -14.14 1.74
N TYR A 83 -8.94 -13.95 3.05
CA TYR A 83 -8.52 -12.66 3.59
C TYR A 83 -7.31 -12.84 4.48
N THR A 84 -6.43 -11.88 4.46
CA THR A 84 -5.27 -11.84 5.32
C THR A 84 -5.12 -10.44 5.90
N THR A 85 -4.67 -10.36 7.13
CA THR A 85 -4.39 -9.07 7.75
C THR A 85 -3.01 -8.62 7.33
N ILE A 86 -2.95 -7.43 6.75
CA ILE A 86 -1.71 -6.82 6.28
C ILE A 86 -1.36 -5.66 7.18
N SER A 87 -0.11 -5.53 7.54
CA SER A 87 0.40 -4.37 8.24
C SER A 87 1.65 -3.84 7.58
N PHE A 88 1.77 -2.52 7.52
CA PHE A 88 2.92 -1.85 6.94
C PHE A 88 3.61 -1.06 8.06
N SER A 89 4.72 -1.56 8.53
CA SER A 89 5.43 -0.98 9.64
C SER A 89 6.90 -0.82 9.29
N SER A 90 7.43 0.37 9.53
CA SER A 90 8.81 0.67 9.15
C SER A 90 9.02 0.37 7.67
N ASN A 91 9.96 -0.46 7.31
CA ASN A 91 10.21 -0.85 5.92
C ASN A 91 9.79 -2.29 5.65
N THR A 92 8.80 -2.77 6.37
CA THR A 92 8.33 -4.15 6.23
C THR A 92 6.82 -4.20 6.06
N LEU A 93 6.40 -4.92 5.04
CA LEU A 93 5.00 -5.25 4.83
C LEU A 93 4.82 -6.69 5.26
N SER A 94 3.90 -6.93 6.19
CA SER A 94 3.68 -8.25 6.76
C SER A 94 2.26 -8.71 6.53
N ALA A 95 2.09 -9.99 6.24
CA ALA A 95 0.78 -10.63 6.12
C ALA A 95 0.68 -11.73 7.14
N SER A 96 -0.47 -11.86 7.79
CA SER A 96 -0.78 -13.00 8.64
C SER A 96 -1.25 -14.17 7.77
N GLY A 97 -1.45 -15.34 8.37
CA GLY A 97 -2.06 -16.44 7.68
C GLY A 97 -3.48 -16.07 7.24
N TYR A 98 -3.93 -16.63 6.14
CA TYR A 98 -5.21 -16.24 5.57
C TYR A 98 -6.35 -17.13 6.03
N SER A 99 -7.59 -16.63 5.87
CA SER A 99 -8.82 -17.34 6.21
C SER A 99 -9.88 -17.03 5.16
N PRO A 100 -10.71 -17.99 4.73
CA PRO A 100 -10.66 -19.39 5.11
C PRO A 100 -9.48 -20.11 4.49
N ASN A 101 -9.13 -21.22 5.12
CA ASN A 101 -7.95 -21.98 4.76
C ASN A 101 -8.25 -23.12 3.78
N ASN A 102 -7.33 -23.35 2.85
CA ASN A 102 -7.33 -24.55 2.04
C ASN A 102 -5.91 -25.10 1.82
N GLY A 103 -4.95 -24.65 2.61
CA GLY A 103 -3.61 -25.21 2.64
C GLY A 103 -2.60 -24.67 1.67
N ASP A 104 -3.01 -23.83 0.73
CA ASP A 104 -2.12 -23.29 -0.28
C ASP A 104 -1.66 -21.89 0.01
N TYR A 105 -0.67 -21.43 -0.75
CA TYR A 105 -0.24 -20.04 -0.71
C TYR A 105 -1.28 -19.16 -1.38
N MET A 106 -1.38 -17.95 -0.91
CA MET A 106 -2.17 -16.92 -1.57
C MET A 106 -1.22 -15.84 -2.04
N THR A 107 -1.12 -15.64 -3.36
CA THR A 107 -0.21 -14.67 -3.92
C THR A 107 -0.89 -13.33 -4.07
N LEU A 108 -0.33 -12.31 -3.44
CA LEU A 108 -0.82 -10.94 -3.52
C LEU A 108 0.24 -10.08 -4.20
N ASN A 109 -0.17 -9.38 -5.23
CA ASN A 109 0.71 -8.42 -5.87
C ASN A 109 0.78 -7.16 -5.02
N VAL A 110 1.98 -6.63 -4.86
CA VAL A 110 2.23 -5.43 -4.07
C VAL A 110 2.76 -4.35 -4.99
N GLU A 111 2.13 -3.19 -4.94
CA GLU A 111 2.58 -2.02 -5.66
C GLU A 111 2.92 -0.94 -4.65
N GLY A 112 4.12 -0.40 -4.75
CA GLY A 112 4.58 0.67 -3.87
C GLY A 112 4.64 1.99 -4.62
N TYR A 113 4.14 3.03 -3.99
CA TYR A 113 4.03 4.35 -4.59
C TYR A 113 4.73 5.39 -3.75
N HIS A 114 5.27 6.37 -4.45
CA HIS A 114 5.86 7.55 -3.84
C HIS A 114 5.04 8.76 -4.25
N TYR A 115 4.66 9.61 -3.33
CA TYR A 115 3.90 10.81 -3.66
C TYR A 115 4.69 11.72 -4.60
N TYR A 116 3.97 12.32 -5.51
CA TYR A 116 4.57 13.29 -6.41
C TYR A 116 5.13 14.50 -5.69
#